data_a819a0aedf17811084518375e2876281
#
_entry.id   a819a0aedf17811084518375e2876281
#
_cell.length_a   1.000
_cell.length_b   1.000
_cell.length_c   1.000
_cell.angle_alpha   90.00
_cell.angle_beta   90.00
_cell.angle_gamma   90.00
#
_symmetry.space_group_name_H-M   'P 1'
#
loop_
_entity.id
_entity.type
_entity.pdbx_description
1 polymer ?
#
loop_
_entity_poly.entity_id
_entity_poly.type
_entity_poly.pdbx_seq_one_letter_code
_entity_poly.pdbx_strand_id
1 'polypeptide(L)'
;MSDYTLNTKCVQAGYTPGNGEPRQIPIIQSTTFKYDTSEDMGKLFDLEASGYFYSRLQNPTNDYVAAKIAELEGGAAAMLTSSGQAANFFALFNICECGSHIVASSSIYGGTYNLIAVTLAKMGIRATFVSPDCTEEELNAAFTEDTRAVFGETLSLIH
;
A
#
# COMPACT_ATOMS: atom_id res chain seq x y z
N MET A 1 8.48 20.05 1.51
CA MET A 1 9.09 18.78 2.01
C MET A 1 10.37 19.13 2.75
N SER A 2 10.57 18.58 3.92
CA SER A 2 11.68 18.97 4.78
C SER A 2 13.00 18.42 4.23
N ASP A 3 14.05 19.27 4.19
CA ASP A 3 15.44 18.88 3.89
C ASP A 3 16.06 18.03 5.00
N TYR A 4 15.25 17.29 5.75
CA TYR A 4 15.70 16.45 6.83
C TYR A 4 16.49 15.24 6.33
N THR A 5 17.58 14.91 7.02
CA THR A 5 18.28 13.65 6.79
C THR A 5 17.37 12.45 7.08
N LEU A 6 17.67 11.28 6.53
CA LEU A 6 16.93 10.05 6.77
C LEU A 6 16.73 9.77 8.27
N ASN A 7 17.79 9.94 9.07
CA ASN A 7 17.74 9.73 10.53
C ASN A 7 16.71 10.66 11.20
N THR A 8 16.65 11.93 10.79
CA THR A 8 15.68 12.88 11.30
C THR A 8 14.26 12.52 10.86
N LYS A 9 14.08 12.08 9.60
CA LYS A 9 12.79 11.61 9.10
C LYS A 9 12.27 10.40 9.88
N CYS A 10 13.13 9.44 10.22
CA CYS A 10 12.74 8.29 11.05
C CYS A 10 12.09 8.70 12.38
N VAL A 11 12.53 9.82 12.97
CA VAL A 11 12.01 10.33 14.24
C VAL A 11 10.83 11.31 14.04
N GLN A 12 10.97 12.27 13.14
CA GLN A 12 10.10 13.45 13.05
C GLN A 12 9.00 13.36 11.99
N ALA A 13 9.15 12.54 10.95
CA ALA A 13 8.20 12.51 9.86
C ALA A 13 6.85 11.89 10.23
N GLY A 14 5.82 12.23 9.48
CA GLY A 14 4.48 11.65 9.55
C GLY A 14 3.55 12.27 10.58
N TYR A 15 4.05 13.04 11.55
CA TYR A 15 3.23 13.69 12.57
C TYR A 15 3.82 15.05 12.97
N THR A 16 2.97 16.05 12.94
CA THR A 16 3.30 17.39 13.44
C THR A 16 2.30 17.74 14.54
N PRO A 17 2.72 17.74 15.82
CA PRO A 17 1.81 18.06 16.91
C PRO A 17 1.40 19.53 16.88
N GLY A 18 0.13 19.79 17.16
CA GLY A 18 -0.40 21.12 17.41
C GLY A 18 -0.06 21.66 18.79
N ASN A 19 -0.56 22.85 19.10
CA ASN A 19 -0.37 23.46 20.43
C ASN A 19 -1.05 22.65 21.52
N GLY A 20 -0.28 22.15 22.49
CA GLY A 20 -0.77 21.34 23.60
C GLY A 20 -0.98 19.85 23.26
N GLU A 21 -0.65 19.42 22.04
CA GLU A 21 -0.74 18.02 21.66
C GLU A 21 0.51 17.22 22.05
N PRO A 22 0.39 15.89 22.20
CA PRO A 22 1.52 15.01 22.47
C PRO A 22 2.58 15.09 21.37
N ARG A 23 3.87 15.07 21.76
CA ARG A 23 4.98 15.01 20.79
C ARG A 23 5.09 13.68 20.07
N GLN A 24 4.65 12.60 20.70
CA GLN A 24 4.63 11.25 20.11
C GLN A 24 3.28 10.99 19.47
N ILE A 25 3.29 10.22 18.40
CA ILE A 25 2.06 9.76 17.73
C ILE A 25 1.17 9.04 18.74
N PRO A 26 -0.04 9.53 19.01
CA PRO A 26 -0.97 8.87 19.93
C PRO A 26 -1.47 7.54 19.36
N ILE A 27 -1.67 6.55 20.22
CA ILE A 27 -2.36 5.32 19.86
C ILE A 27 -3.86 5.51 20.10
N ILE A 28 -4.61 5.67 19.02
CA ILE A 28 -6.06 5.91 19.07
C ILE A 28 -6.79 4.59 18.82
N GLN A 29 -7.31 4.01 19.90
CA GLN A 29 -8.03 2.72 19.90
C GLN A 29 -9.56 2.90 19.84
N SER A 30 -10.02 3.95 19.16
CA SER A 30 -11.44 4.20 18.99
C SER A 30 -11.96 3.60 17.70
N THR A 31 -13.12 2.99 17.72
CA THR A 31 -13.82 2.52 16.51
C THR A 31 -14.55 3.67 15.83
N THR A 32 -15.16 4.56 16.61
CA THR A 32 -15.98 5.69 16.15
C THR A 32 -15.49 6.99 16.76
N PHE A 33 -15.87 8.11 16.16
CA PHE A 33 -15.49 9.44 16.58
C PHE A 33 -16.76 10.29 16.79
N LYS A 34 -16.74 11.15 17.81
CA LYS A 34 -17.87 12.02 18.16
C LYS A 34 -17.79 13.32 17.37
N TYR A 35 -18.93 13.72 16.86
CA TYR A 35 -19.18 15.05 16.31
C TYR A 35 -20.30 15.74 17.11
N ASP A 36 -20.33 17.08 17.13
CA ASP A 36 -21.31 17.83 17.89
C ASP A 36 -22.66 17.88 17.19
N THR A 37 -22.67 17.86 15.87
CA THR A 37 -23.88 17.85 15.06
C THR A 37 -23.88 16.75 13.99
N SER A 38 -25.07 16.36 13.52
CA SER A 38 -25.23 15.45 12.40
C SER A 38 -24.80 16.08 11.08
N GLU A 39 -24.93 17.41 10.95
CA GLU A 39 -24.47 18.15 9.80
C GLU A 39 -22.93 18.07 9.65
N ASP A 40 -22.18 18.21 10.73
CA ASP A 40 -20.73 18.09 10.70
C ASP A 40 -20.29 16.70 10.26
N MET A 41 -20.99 15.66 10.73
CA MET A 41 -20.72 14.31 10.28
C MET A 41 -21.14 14.09 8.81
N GLY A 42 -22.27 14.66 8.38
CA GLY A 42 -22.76 14.59 7.00
C GLY A 42 -21.72 15.10 6.00
N LYS A 43 -21.06 16.22 6.29
CA LYS A 43 -20.01 16.79 5.44
C LYS A 43 -18.82 15.84 5.20
N LEU A 44 -18.54 14.92 6.12
CA LEU A 44 -17.50 13.90 5.92
C LEU A 44 -17.92 12.87 4.88
N PHE A 45 -19.19 12.45 4.88
CA PHE A 45 -19.74 11.53 3.90
C PHE A 45 -19.86 12.17 2.51
N ASP A 46 -20.14 13.46 2.47
CA ASP A 46 -20.24 14.24 1.24
C ASP A 46 -18.85 14.70 0.72
N LEU A 47 -17.77 14.36 1.45
CA LEU A 47 -16.37 14.73 1.15
C LEU A 47 -16.14 16.25 1.14
N GLU A 48 -17.00 17.01 1.82
CA GLU A 48 -16.88 18.46 1.98
C GLU A 48 -15.97 18.87 3.14
N ALA A 49 -15.71 17.93 4.06
CA ALA A 49 -14.81 18.11 5.20
C ALA A 49 -13.89 16.90 5.36
N SER A 50 -12.72 17.14 5.96
CA SER A 50 -11.79 16.08 6.36
C SER A 50 -11.99 15.73 7.83
N GLY A 51 -11.89 14.45 8.20
CA GLY A 51 -12.00 14.01 9.58
C GLY A 51 -12.13 12.49 9.68
N TYR A 52 -12.18 12.02 10.91
CA TYR A 52 -12.28 10.59 11.22
C TYR A 52 -13.67 10.29 11.76
N PHE A 53 -14.35 9.29 11.25
CA PHE A 53 -15.65 8.87 11.77
C PHE A 53 -15.71 7.37 12.08
N TYR A 54 -14.91 6.54 11.42
CA TYR A 54 -14.88 5.10 11.66
C TYR A 54 -13.50 4.50 11.31
N SER A 55 -12.89 3.80 12.28
CA SER A 55 -11.50 3.29 12.15
C SER A 55 -11.29 2.24 11.06
N ARG A 56 -12.33 1.56 10.59
CA ARG A 56 -12.22 0.67 9.42
C ARG A 56 -11.85 1.43 8.15
N LEU A 57 -12.27 2.68 8.06
CA LEU A 57 -12.00 3.54 6.90
C LEU A 57 -10.73 4.36 7.11
N GLN A 58 -10.64 5.02 8.26
CA GLN A 58 -9.50 5.90 8.60
C GLN A 58 -9.30 5.94 10.12
N ASN A 59 -8.04 5.96 10.54
CA ASN A 59 -7.67 6.15 11.93
C ASN A 59 -6.42 7.02 12.00
N PRO A 60 -6.37 8.04 12.89
CA PRO A 60 -5.23 8.94 12.97
C PRO A 60 -3.89 8.23 13.16
N THR A 61 -3.84 7.18 14.00
CA THR A 61 -2.60 6.42 14.22
C THR A 61 -2.10 5.77 12.94
N ASN A 62 -3.00 5.14 12.17
CA ASN A 62 -2.65 4.52 10.90
C ASN A 62 -2.17 5.56 9.89
N ASP A 63 -2.84 6.70 9.81
CA ASP A 63 -2.53 7.76 8.86
C ASP A 63 -1.17 8.40 9.17
N TYR A 64 -0.84 8.62 10.44
CA TYR A 64 0.48 9.13 10.84
C TYR A 64 1.61 8.15 10.50
N VAL A 65 1.39 6.85 10.72
CA VAL A 65 2.38 5.82 10.35
C VAL A 65 2.51 5.73 8.84
N ALA A 66 1.40 5.72 8.11
CA ALA A 66 1.39 5.73 6.65
C ALA A 66 2.13 6.94 6.07
N ALA A 67 1.85 8.15 6.61
CA ALA A 67 2.54 9.37 6.20
C ALA A 67 4.06 9.30 6.47
N LYS A 68 4.48 8.70 7.59
CA LYS A 68 5.90 8.46 7.88
C LYS A 68 6.54 7.53 6.87
N ILE A 69 5.91 6.41 6.53
CA ILE A 69 6.41 5.48 5.54
C ILE A 69 6.52 6.15 4.17
N ALA A 70 5.49 6.88 3.75
CA ALA A 70 5.53 7.63 2.50
C ALA A 70 6.69 8.62 2.44
N GLU A 71 6.96 9.36 3.52
CA GLU A 71 8.08 10.30 3.58
C GLU A 71 9.45 9.59 3.54
N LEU A 72 9.58 8.42 4.18
CA LEU A 72 10.80 7.61 4.19
C LEU A 72 11.11 7.01 2.82
N GLU A 73 10.08 6.53 2.12
CA GLU A 73 10.18 5.91 0.80
C GLU A 73 10.18 6.94 -0.35
N GLY A 74 9.95 8.24 -0.05
CA GLY A 74 9.79 9.26 -1.08
C GLY A 74 8.52 9.09 -1.92
N GLY A 75 7.54 8.38 -1.40
CA GLY A 75 6.25 8.12 -2.02
C GLY A 75 5.26 9.29 -1.89
N ALA A 76 4.28 9.34 -2.76
CA ALA A 76 3.19 10.32 -2.68
C ALA A 76 2.25 10.06 -1.50
N ALA A 77 1.99 8.79 -1.19
CA ALA A 77 1.17 8.33 -0.08
C ALA A 77 1.51 6.87 0.26
N ALA A 78 1.04 6.40 1.40
CA ALA A 78 1.09 5.00 1.79
C ALA A 78 -0.24 4.57 2.43
N MET A 79 -0.52 3.28 2.42
CA MET A 79 -1.66 2.67 3.09
C MET A 79 -1.19 1.47 3.88
N LEU A 80 -1.65 1.36 5.13
CA LEU A 80 -1.37 0.20 5.96
C LEU A 80 -2.38 -0.92 5.68
N THR A 81 -1.88 -2.13 5.66
CA THR A 81 -2.69 -3.35 5.49
C THR A 81 -2.45 -4.32 6.64
N SER A 82 -3.31 -5.32 6.78
CA SER A 82 -3.22 -6.33 7.85
C SER A 82 -2.07 -7.33 7.68
N SER A 83 -1.46 -7.39 6.50
CA SER A 83 -0.34 -8.28 6.19
C SER A 83 0.38 -7.87 4.92
N GLY A 84 1.62 -8.33 4.72
CA GLY A 84 2.35 -8.16 3.46
C GLY A 84 1.63 -8.80 2.26
N GLN A 85 0.96 -9.95 2.45
CA GLN A 85 0.14 -10.54 1.39
C GLN A 85 -1.06 -9.68 1.00
N ALA A 86 -1.70 -9.01 1.97
CA ALA A 86 -2.74 -8.04 1.67
C ALA A 86 -2.18 -6.84 0.90
N ALA A 87 -0.97 -6.37 1.23
CA ALA A 87 -0.30 -5.31 0.48
C ALA A 87 -0.04 -5.73 -0.98
N ASN A 88 0.53 -6.92 -1.20
CA ASN A 88 0.76 -7.45 -2.55
C ASN A 88 -0.55 -7.60 -3.33
N PHE A 89 -1.60 -8.14 -2.67
CA PHE A 89 -2.91 -8.27 -3.30
C PHE A 89 -3.47 -6.93 -3.73
N PHE A 90 -3.53 -5.95 -2.83
CA PHE A 90 -4.12 -4.65 -3.15
C PHE A 90 -3.29 -3.87 -4.18
N ALA A 91 -1.95 -3.97 -4.15
CA ALA A 91 -1.10 -3.34 -5.13
C ALA A 91 -1.39 -3.86 -6.56
N LEU A 92 -1.46 -5.18 -6.72
CA LEU A 92 -1.74 -5.79 -8.02
C LEU A 92 -3.20 -5.62 -8.44
N PHE A 93 -4.15 -5.83 -7.52
CA PHE A 93 -5.57 -5.73 -7.82
C PHE A 93 -6.03 -4.30 -8.15
N ASN A 94 -5.32 -3.28 -7.63
CA ASN A 94 -5.60 -1.88 -7.95
C ASN A 94 -5.31 -1.52 -9.42
N ILE A 95 -4.36 -2.19 -10.06
CA ILE A 95 -3.91 -1.89 -11.43
C ILE A 95 -4.30 -2.96 -12.45
N CYS A 96 -4.78 -4.12 -11.98
CA CYS A 96 -5.20 -5.25 -12.81
C CYS A 96 -6.70 -5.50 -12.66
N GLU A 97 -7.35 -5.79 -13.77
CA GLU A 97 -8.74 -6.22 -13.86
C GLU A 97 -8.86 -7.57 -14.55
N CYS A 98 -10.06 -8.12 -14.66
CA CYS A 98 -10.30 -9.36 -15.41
C CYS A 98 -9.80 -9.20 -16.87
N GLY A 99 -8.98 -10.13 -17.33
CA GLY A 99 -8.30 -10.08 -18.63
C GLY A 99 -6.88 -9.52 -18.57
N SER A 100 -6.50 -8.79 -17.53
CA SER A 100 -5.14 -8.28 -17.36
C SER A 100 -4.09 -9.39 -17.26
N HIS A 101 -2.85 -9.03 -17.58
CA HIS A 101 -1.69 -9.90 -17.52
C HIS A 101 -0.59 -9.30 -16.64
N ILE A 102 0.12 -10.16 -15.91
CA ILE A 102 1.25 -9.82 -15.04
C ILE A 102 2.47 -10.61 -15.51
N VAL A 103 3.60 -9.94 -15.67
CA VAL A 103 4.91 -10.60 -15.77
C VAL A 103 5.54 -10.64 -14.39
N ALA A 104 5.88 -11.81 -13.87
CA ALA A 104 6.42 -11.95 -12.52
C ALA A 104 7.71 -12.77 -12.51
N SER A 105 8.62 -12.44 -11.59
CA SER A 105 9.77 -13.29 -11.34
C SER A 105 9.34 -14.63 -10.75
N SER A 106 9.94 -15.73 -11.18
CA SER A 106 9.71 -17.07 -10.60
C SER A 106 10.37 -17.26 -9.24
N SER A 107 11.29 -16.38 -8.85
CA SER A 107 12.04 -16.45 -7.58
C SER A 107 11.48 -15.50 -6.52
N ILE A 108 10.16 -15.38 -6.44
CA ILE A 108 9.45 -14.60 -5.41
C ILE A 108 9.01 -15.50 -4.26
N TYR A 109 8.62 -14.89 -3.14
CA TYR A 109 8.07 -15.61 -2.00
C TYR A 109 6.92 -16.53 -2.43
N GLY A 110 6.93 -17.78 -1.97
CA GLY A 110 5.96 -18.81 -2.40
C GLY A 110 4.50 -18.44 -2.16
N GLY A 111 4.20 -17.64 -1.10
CA GLY A 111 2.87 -17.11 -0.87
C GLY A 111 2.44 -16.11 -1.95
N THR A 112 3.34 -15.26 -2.41
CA THR A 112 3.09 -14.29 -3.49
C THR A 112 3.00 -15.00 -4.85
N TYR A 113 3.84 -16.01 -5.07
CA TYR A 113 3.71 -16.87 -6.26
C TYR A 113 2.30 -17.50 -6.32
N ASN A 114 1.84 -18.07 -5.22
CA ASN A 114 0.52 -18.69 -5.13
C ASN A 114 -0.63 -17.65 -5.28
N LEU A 115 -0.45 -16.44 -4.72
CA LEU A 115 -1.37 -15.33 -4.93
C LEU A 115 -1.55 -15.03 -6.43
N ILE A 116 -0.45 -14.88 -7.15
CA ILE A 116 -0.47 -14.51 -8.58
C ILE A 116 -0.94 -15.71 -9.43
N ALA A 117 -0.35 -16.90 -9.25
CA ALA A 117 -0.60 -18.05 -10.09
C ALA A 117 -1.97 -18.70 -9.88
N VAL A 118 -2.54 -18.60 -8.67
CA VAL A 118 -3.77 -19.31 -8.32
C VAL A 118 -4.91 -18.36 -7.96
N THR A 119 -4.67 -17.44 -7.04
CA THR A 119 -5.75 -16.59 -6.52
C THR A 119 -6.19 -15.55 -7.55
N LEU A 120 -5.26 -14.81 -8.13
CA LEU A 120 -5.56 -13.82 -9.16
C LEU A 120 -6.04 -14.47 -10.46
N ALA A 121 -5.56 -15.67 -10.79
CA ALA A 121 -6.06 -16.43 -11.93
C ALA A 121 -7.55 -16.76 -11.83
N LYS A 122 -8.08 -17.03 -10.62
CA LYS A 122 -9.52 -17.21 -10.39
C LYS A 122 -10.33 -15.93 -10.64
N MET A 123 -9.69 -14.77 -10.60
CA MET A 123 -10.27 -13.46 -10.89
C MET A 123 -10.10 -13.06 -12.36
N GLY A 124 -9.58 -13.98 -13.21
CA GLY A 124 -9.36 -13.74 -14.62
C GLY A 124 -8.08 -12.94 -14.94
N ILE A 125 -7.18 -12.76 -13.98
CA ILE A 125 -5.88 -12.10 -14.17
C ILE A 125 -4.85 -13.19 -14.48
N ARG A 126 -4.19 -13.06 -15.64
CA ARG A 126 -3.19 -14.03 -16.13
C ARG A 126 -1.78 -13.61 -15.71
N ALA A 127 -0.87 -14.56 -15.64
CA ALA A 127 0.53 -14.27 -15.36
C ALA A 127 1.49 -15.14 -16.17
N THR A 128 2.62 -14.57 -16.55
CA THR A 128 3.80 -15.27 -17.07
C THR A 128 4.94 -15.11 -16.05
N PHE A 129 5.50 -16.23 -15.63
CA PHE A 129 6.66 -16.23 -14.72
C PHE A 129 7.95 -16.38 -15.54
N VAL A 130 8.92 -15.52 -15.26
CA VAL A 130 10.24 -15.52 -15.91
C VAL A 130 11.33 -15.79 -14.87
N SER A 131 12.42 -16.43 -15.28
CA SER A 131 13.61 -16.57 -14.44
C SER A 131 14.20 -15.18 -14.12
N PRO A 132 14.73 -14.95 -12.90
CA PRO A 132 15.51 -13.73 -12.63
C PRO A 132 16.76 -13.61 -13.53
N ASP A 133 17.24 -14.73 -14.04
CA ASP A 133 18.40 -14.81 -14.96
C ASP A 133 17.97 -14.89 -16.44
N CYS A 134 16.72 -14.58 -16.77
CA CYS A 134 16.23 -14.58 -18.15
C CYS A 134 16.96 -13.52 -18.99
N THR A 135 17.11 -13.80 -20.26
CA THR A 135 17.63 -12.83 -21.22
C THR A 135 16.60 -11.71 -21.47
N GLU A 136 17.06 -10.60 -22.01
CA GLU A 136 16.16 -9.51 -22.41
C GLU A 136 15.12 -9.97 -23.44
N GLU A 137 15.51 -10.87 -24.35
CA GLU A 137 14.61 -11.44 -25.35
C GLU A 137 13.51 -12.30 -24.71
N GLU A 138 13.86 -13.14 -23.74
CA GLU A 138 12.90 -13.95 -22.99
C GLU A 138 11.95 -13.07 -22.14
N LEU A 139 12.49 -12.02 -21.51
CA LEU A 139 11.69 -11.08 -20.77
C LEU A 139 10.70 -10.35 -21.69
N ASN A 140 11.17 -9.85 -22.83
CA ASN A 140 10.34 -9.14 -23.80
C ASN A 140 9.26 -10.06 -24.38
N ALA A 141 9.55 -11.33 -24.62
CA ALA A 141 8.59 -12.31 -25.11
C ALA A 141 7.49 -12.64 -24.08
N ALA A 142 7.72 -12.38 -22.81
CA ALA A 142 6.72 -12.58 -21.75
C ALA A 142 5.62 -11.49 -21.72
N PHE A 143 5.87 -10.33 -22.33
CA PHE A 143 4.88 -9.24 -22.36
C PHE A 143 3.81 -9.51 -23.42
N THR A 144 2.59 -9.10 -23.09
CA THR A 144 1.43 -9.09 -23.99
C THR A 144 0.79 -7.70 -24.00
N GLU A 145 -0.14 -7.44 -24.91
CA GLU A 145 -0.91 -6.19 -24.96
C GLU A 145 -1.71 -5.94 -23.68
N ASP A 146 -2.07 -7.01 -22.96
CA ASP A 146 -2.82 -6.97 -21.70
C ASP A 146 -1.91 -6.82 -20.47
N THR A 147 -0.59 -6.78 -20.63
CA THR A 147 0.32 -6.65 -19.48
C THR A 147 0.14 -5.30 -18.80
N ARG A 148 -0.19 -5.32 -17.50
CA ARG A 148 -0.41 -4.14 -16.66
C ARG A 148 0.60 -4.01 -15.53
N ALA A 149 1.27 -5.10 -15.16
CA ALA A 149 2.24 -5.09 -14.06
C ALA A 149 3.45 -5.98 -14.36
N VAL A 150 4.58 -5.57 -13.82
CA VAL A 150 5.76 -6.42 -13.63
C VAL A 150 5.98 -6.56 -12.12
N PHE A 151 6.10 -7.78 -11.62
CA PHE A 151 6.29 -8.05 -10.20
C PHE A 151 7.59 -8.80 -9.94
N GLY A 152 8.38 -8.28 -9.01
CA GLY A 152 9.61 -8.90 -8.53
C GLY A 152 9.88 -8.53 -7.09
N GLU A 153 10.72 -9.31 -6.42
CA GLU A 153 11.21 -9.05 -5.07
C GLU A 153 12.73 -8.91 -5.10
N THR A 154 13.23 -7.81 -4.57
CA THR A 154 14.67 -7.55 -4.47
C THR A 154 15.27 -8.10 -3.20
N LEU A 155 14.43 -8.48 -2.24
CA LEU A 155 14.81 -9.10 -0.97
C LEU A 155 13.92 -10.31 -0.71
N SER A 156 14.53 -11.47 -0.49
CA SER A 156 13.81 -12.66 0.00
C SER A 156 14.14 -12.90 1.47
N LEU A 157 13.11 -13.26 2.25
CA LEU A 157 13.27 -13.66 3.66
C LEU A 157 13.78 -15.10 3.81
N ILE A 158 14.09 -15.79 2.70
CA ILE A 158 14.45 -17.21 2.66
C ILE A 158 15.94 -17.38 2.36
N HIS A 159 16.77 -16.48 2.79
CA HIS A 159 18.23 -16.62 2.67
C HIS A 159 18.87 -16.80 4.03
#